data_1ec5786e2cde6d2c83fdf6840bce2a70
#
_entry.id   1ec5786e2cde6d2c83fdf6840bce2a70
#
_cell.length_a   1.000
_cell.length_b   1.000
_cell.length_c   1.000
_cell.angle_alpha   90.00
_cell.angle_beta   90.00
_cell.angle_gamma   90.00
#
_symmetry.space_group_name_H-M   'P 1'
#
loop_
_entity.id
_entity.type
_entity.pdbx_description
1 polymer ?
#
loop_
_entity_poly.entity_id
_entity_poly.type
_entity_poly.pdbx_seq_one_letter_code
_entity_poly.pdbx_strand_id
1 'polypeptide(L)'
;MVIPLIFMGAILPTKAATTAATGLESDDIAAGDRLAHNLCINCHVVDTSSPVLRTDRVPSFSWIANQDGETATSVTVWLSISHERMPNYTLTDDEIRNVAAYIMSLRKR
;
A
#
# COMPACT_ATOMS: atom_id res chain seq x y z
N MET A 1 -41.06 48.54 13.59
CA MET A 1 -39.61 48.41 13.44
C MET A 1 -39.28 46.95 13.66
N VAL A 2 -39.08 46.21 12.57
CA VAL A 2 -38.86 44.75 12.59
C VAL A 2 -37.36 44.52 12.45
N ILE A 3 -36.74 43.86 13.45
CA ILE A 3 -35.35 43.50 13.43
C ILE A 3 -35.22 42.10 12.79
N PRO A 4 -34.47 41.91 11.69
CA PRO A 4 -34.28 40.59 11.17
C PRO A 4 -33.25 39.80 12.02
N LEU A 5 -33.68 38.64 12.52
CA LEU A 5 -32.78 37.65 13.11
C LEU A 5 -31.88 37.08 12.00
N ILE A 6 -30.58 37.39 12.07
CA ILE A 6 -29.57 36.75 11.22
C ILE A 6 -29.24 35.43 11.87
N PHE A 7 -29.72 34.33 11.26
CA PHE A 7 -29.25 32.97 11.59
C PHE A 7 -27.83 32.80 11.04
N MET A 8 -26.85 32.90 11.92
CA MET A 8 -25.47 32.57 11.60
C MET A 8 -25.29 31.06 11.74
N GLY A 9 -25.48 30.36 10.62
CA GLY A 9 -25.22 28.92 10.56
C GLY A 9 -23.72 28.63 10.72
N ALA A 10 -23.37 28.06 11.86
CA ALA A 10 -22.00 27.58 12.06
C ALA A 10 -21.75 26.33 11.18
N ILE A 11 -20.93 26.47 10.16
CA ILE A 11 -20.42 25.35 9.36
C ILE A 11 -19.34 24.67 10.19
N LEU A 12 -19.65 23.51 10.77
CA LEU A 12 -18.68 22.68 11.45
C LEU A 12 -17.77 21.98 10.43
N PRO A 13 -16.45 22.06 10.54
CA PRO A 13 -15.57 21.35 9.62
C PRO A 13 -15.62 19.85 9.92
N THR A 14 -16.05 19.08 8.95
CA THR A 14 -16.04 17.61 9.00
C THR A 14 -14.62 17.09 8.79
N LYS A 15 -13.87 16.96 9.87
CA LYS A 15 -12.52 16.33 9.85
C LYS A 15 -12.54 14.79 10.01
N ALA A 16 -13.70 14.18 10.22
CA ALA A 16 -13.81 12.78 10.60
C ALA A 16 -13.44 11.78 9.48
N ALA A 17 -13.65 12.12 8.19
CA ALA A 17 -13.43 11.20 7.07
C ALA A 17 -11.95 10.94 6.75
N THR A 18 -11.05 11.92 6.97
CA THR A 18 -9.62 11.81 6.63
C THR A 18 -8.86 10.91 7.61
N THR A 19 -9.23 10.88 8.89
CA THR A 19 -8.56 10.08 9.92
C THR A 19 -8.86 8.58 9.78
N ALA A 20 -10.10 8.22 9.39
CA ALA A 20 -10.49 6.83 9.18
C ALA A 20 -9.79 6.22 7.95
N ALA A 21 -9.67 6.95 6.83
CA ALA A 21 -8.97 6.49 5.63
C ALA A 21 -7.47 6.28 5.88
N THR A 22 -6.82 7.16 6.65
CA THR A 22 -5.40 7.02 7.02
C THR A 22 -5.16 5.82 7.94
N GLY A 23 -6.09 5.52 8.86
CA GLY A 23 -6.00 4.36 9.74
C GLY A 23 -6.10 3.05 8.97
N LEU A 24 -7.02 2.92 8.02
CA LEU A 24 -7.17 1.73 7.18
C LEU A 24 -5.94 1.49 6.32
N GLU A 25 -5.38 2.52 5.71
CA GLU A 25 -4.15 2.39 4.91
C GLU A 25 -2.97 1.93 5.76
N SER A 26 -2.82 2.44 6.98
CA SER A 26 -1.78 2.03 7.92
C SER A 26 -1.93 0.55 8.32
N ASP A 27 -3.16 0.09 8.56
CA ASP A 27 -3.44 -1.31 8.90
C ASP A 27 -3.15 -2.23 7.71
N ASP A 28 -3.49 -1.82 6.48
CA ASP A 28 -3.21 -2.57 5.26
C ASP A 28 -1.70 -2.71 5.03
N ILE A 29 -0.93 -1.66 5.24
CA ILE A 29 0.53 -1.67 5.13
C ILE A 29 1.13 -2.64 6.15
N ALA A 30 0.69 -2.61 7.40
CA ALA A 30 1.19 -3.51 8.44
C ALA A 30 0.84 -4.97 8.14
N ALA A 31 -0.36 -5.23 7.64
CA ALA A 31 -0.76 -6.58 7.23
C ALA A 31 0.05 -7.08 6.04
N GLY A 32 0.31 -6.21 5.06
CA GLY A 32 1.15 -6.51 3.90
C GLY A 32 2.60 -6.78 4.28
N ASP A 33 3.14 -6.03 5.23
CA ASP A 33 4.48 -6.23 5.79
C ASP A 33 4.61 -7.63 6.40
N ARG A 34 3.68 -8.03 7.25
CA ARG A 34 3.67 -9.37 7.86
C ARG A 34 3.60 -10.48 6.82
N LEU A 35 2.74 -10.33 5.82
CA LEU A 35 2.58 -11.33 4.77
C LEU A 35 3.84 -11.42 3.89
N ALA A 36 4.44 -10.30 3.54
CA ALA A 36 5.68 -10.24 2.78
C ALA A 36 6.82 -10.96 3.51
N HIS A 37 6.97 -10.77 4.81
CA HIS A 37 7.98 -11.45 5.62
C HIS A 37 7.68 -12.93 5.87
N ASN A 38 6.46 -13.38 5.64
CA ASN A 38 6.11 -14.80 5.72
C ASN A 38 6.32 -15.56 4.41
N LEU A 39 5.97 -14.95 3.28
CA LEU A 39 5.95 -15.62 1.97
C LEU A 39 6.97 -15.08 1.00
N CYS A 40 7.03 -13.78 0.81
CA CYS A 40 7.78 -13.16 -0.27
C CYS A 40 9.30 -13.13 0.03
N ILE A 41 9.67 -13.13 1.29
CA ILE A 41 11.07 -13.09 1.74
C ILE A 41 11.87 -14.33 1.28
N ASN A 42 11.20 -15.41 0.94
CA ASN A 42 11.88 -16.61 0.42
C ASN A 42 12.63 -16.33 -0.88
N CYS A 43 12.23 -15.33 -1.65
CA CYS A 43 12.81 -14.98 -2.94
C CYS A 43 13.14 -13.49 -3.08
N HIS A 44 12.37 -12.60 -2.44
CA HIS A 44 12.52 -11.15 -2.55
C HIS A 44 13.23 -10.54 -1.34
N VAL A 45 13.93 -9.45 -1.57
CA VAL A 45 14.29 -8.52 -0.50
C VAL A 45 13.05 -7.66 -0.24
N VAL A 46 12.41 -7.83 0.92
CA VAL A 46 11.09 -7.27 1.19
C VAL A 46 11.11 -5.98 2.01
N ASP A 47 12.27 -5.60 2.53
CA ASP A 47 12.42 -4.35 3.30
C ASP A 47 13.70 -3.60 2.88
N THR A 48 13.91 -2.44 3.50
CA THR A 48 15.07 -1.59 3.23
C THR A 48 16.25 -1.83 4.17
N SER A 49 16.15 -2.76 5.10
CA SER A 49 17.19 -3.06 6.10
C SER A 49 18.29 -3.97 5.57
N SER A 50 18.02 -4.72 4.50
CA SER A 50 18.99 -5.61 3.90
C SER A 50 19.99 -4.84 3.02
N PRO A 51 21.31 -5.10 3.14
CA PRO A 51 22.29 -4.52 2.23
C PRO A 51 22.25 -5.14 0.82
N VAL A 52 21.58 -6.27 0.63
CA VAL A 52 21.42 -6.92 -0.66
C VAL A 52 20.32 -6.21 -1.42
N LEU A 53 20.68 -5.52 -2.51
CA LEU A 53 19.72 -4.70 -3.25
C LEU A 53 18.82 -5.52 -4.16
N ARG A 54 19.34 -6.47 -4.87
CA ARG A 54 18.58 -7.42 -5.69
C ARG A 54 19.51 -8.41 -6.39
N THR A 55 18.96 -9.53 -6.80
CA THR A 55 19.53 -10.34 -7.87
C THR A 55 18.86 -9.95 -9.20
N ASP A 56 19.52 -10.14 -10.32
CA ASP A 56 18.99 -9.76 -11.65
C ASP A 56 17.68 -10.47 -12.03
N ARG A 57 17.28 -11.48 -11.27
CA ARG A 57 16.11 -12.32 -11.56
C ARG A 57 14.93 -12.06 -10.63
N VAL A 58 15.18 -11.53 -9.43
CA VAL A 58 14.16 -11.34 -8.40
C VAL A 58 14.27 -9.90 -7.87
N PRO A 59 13.40 -8.99 -8.31
CA PRO A 59 13.49 -7.60 -7.90
C PRO A 59 13.16 -7.45 -6.42
N SER A 60 13.88 -6.53 -5.74
CA SER A 60 13.51 -6.12 -4.40
C SER A 60 12.20 -5.33 -4.40
N PHE A 61 11.49 -5.34 -3.30
CA PHE A 61 10.27 -4.55 -3.16
C PHE A 61 10.55 -3.03 -3.27
N SER A 62 11.67 -2.58 -2.75
CA SER A 62 12.10 -1.19 -2.92
C SER A 62 12.32 -0.82 -4.39
N TRP A 63 12.92 -1.69 -5.17
CA TRP A 63 13.09 -1.47 -6.60
C TRP A 63 11.75 -1.40 -7.33
N ILE A 64 10.83 -2.32 -7.03
CA ILE A 64 9.47 -2.32 -7.62
C ILE A 64 8.77 -0.99 -7.29
N ALA A 65 8.76 -0.60 -6.03
CA ALA A 65 8.08 0.61 -5.55
C ALA A 65 8.59 1.89 -6.23
N ASN A 66 9.85 1.92 -6.62
CA ASN A 66 10.49 3.11 -7.18
C ASN A 66 10.53 3.15 -8.71
N GLN A 67 9.87 2.21 -9.39
CA GLN A 67 9.72 2.26 -10.84
C GLN A 67 8.84 3.44 -11.25
N ASP A 68 9.17 4.08 -12.37
CA ASP A 68 8.37 5.16 -12.91
C ASP A 68 6.96 4.69 -13.25
N GLY A 69 5.96 5.39 -12.77
CA GLY A 69 4.56 5.07 -13.02
C GLY A 69 4.01 3.90 -12.20
N GLU A 70 4.79 3.28 -11.31
CA GLU A 70 4.30 2.21 -10.45
C GLU A 70 3.29 2.75 -9.44
N THR A 71 2.18 2.02 -9.27
CA THR A 71 1.09 2.36 -8.36
C THR A 71 0.65 1.12 -7.59
N ALA A 72 -0.10 1.30 -6.50
CA ALA A 72 -0.71 0.19 -5.79
C ALA A 72 -1.63 -0.63 -6.71
N THR A 73 -2.33 0.01 -7.62
CA THR A 73 -3.19 -0.65 -8.62
C THR A 73 -2.37 -1.53 -9.56
N SER A 74 -1.28 -1.02 -10.12
CA SER A 74 -0.43 -1.81 -11.03
C SER A 74 0.23 -2.99 -10.32
N VAL A 75 0.68 -2.83 -9.09
CA VAL A 75 1.20 -3.92 -8.27
C VAL A 75 0.13 -4.97 -7.99
N THR A 76 -1.09 -4.54 -7.68
CA THR A 76 -2.23 -5.43 -7.47
C THR A 76 -2.52 -6.27 -8.70
N VAL A 77 -2.50 -5.68 -9.89
CA VAL A 77 -2.67 -6.40 -11.16
C VAL A 77 -1.56 -7.45 -11.35
N TRP A 78 -0.31 -7.06 -11.10
CA TRP A 78 0.82 -7.98 -11.19
C TRP A 78 0.68 -9.19 -10.25
N LEU A 79 0.28 -8.96 -9.02
CA LEU A 79 0.10 -10.03 -8.03
C LEU A 79 -1.09 -10.94 -8.34
N SER A 80 -2.04 -10.46 -9.14
CA SER A 80 -3.25 -11.20 -9.51
C SER A 80 -3.06 -12.14 -10.70
N ILE A 81 -1.96 -12.01 -11.44
CA ILE A 81 -1.64 -12.83 -12.60
C ILE A 81 -0.46 -13.76 -12.32
N SER A 82 -0.46 -14.93 -12.95
CA SER A 82 0.69 -15.85 -12.87
C SER A 82 1.87 -15.28 -13.65
N HIS A 83 3.04 -15.24 -13.03
CA HIS A 83 4.28 -14.89 -13.71
C HIS A 83 5.24 -16.08 -13.73
N GLU A 84 6.10 -16.11 -14.74
CA GLU A 84 7.15 -17.10 -14.80
C GLU A 84 8.05 -17.01 -13.58
N ARG A 85 8.40 -18.16 -13.00
CA ARG A 85 9.36 -18.33 -11.89
C ARG A 85 8.90 -17.82 -10.52
N MET A 86 7.79 -17.16 -10.42
CA MET A 86 7.19 -16.80 -9.13
C MET A 86 6.15 -17.86 -8.77
N PRO A 87 6.22 -18.49 -7.58
CA PRO A 87 5.19 -19.42 -7.14
C PRO A 87 3.83 -18.74 -7.12
N ASN A 88 2.82 -19.46 -7.63
CA ASN A 88 1.45 -18.96 -7.61
C ASN A 88 0.82 -19.23 -6.23
N TYR A 89 1.08 -18.37 -5.27
CA TYR A 89 0.39 -18.41 -4.00
C TYR A 89 -1.06 -17.99 -4.19
N THR A 90 -1.98 -18.76 -3.61
CA THR A 90 -3.39 -18.39 -3.59
C THR A 90 -3.62 -17.30 -2.53
N LEU A 91 -3.47 -16.06 -2.92
CA LEU A 91 -3.73 -14.92 -2.07
C LEU A 91 -5.17 -14.46 -2.24
N THR A 92 -5.79 -14.02 -1.15
CA THR A 92 -7.09 -13.34 -1.22
C THR A 92 -6.92 -11.95 -1.81
N ASP A 93 -8.01 -11.34 -2.28
CA ASP A 93 -7.98 -9.97 -2.80
C ASP A 93 -7.50 -8.97 -1.74
N ASP A 94 -7.86 -9.17 -0.48
CA ASP A 94 -7.38 -8.34 0.63
C ASP A 94 -5.87 -8.50 0.86
N GLU A 95 -5.37 -9.71 0.83
CA GLU A 95 -3.94 -9.99 0.95
C GLU A 95 -3.14 -9.35 -0.19
N ILE A 96 -3.64 -9.43 -1.41
CA ILE A 96 -3.02 -8.79 -2.58
C ILE A 96 -2.97 -7.26 -2.38
N ARG A 97 -4.08 -6.65 -1.98
CA ARG A 97 -4.12 -5.21 -1.70
C ARG A 97 -3.16 -4.81 -0.58
N ASN A 98 -3.10 -5.60 0.47
CA ASN A 98 -2.22 -5.35 1.62
C ASN A 98 -0.75 -5.40 1.21
N VAL A 99 -0.34 -6.41 0.46
CA VAL A 99 1.03 -6.50 -0.05
C VAL A 99 1.35 -5.36 -1.01
N ALA A 100 0.42 -4.99 -1.89
CA ALA A 100 0.60 -3.85 -2.79
C ALA A 100 0.77 -2.53 -2.02
N ALA A 101 -0.03 -2.31 -0.97
CA ALA A 101 0.10 -1.15 -0.11
C ALA A 101 1.46 -1.12 0.61
N TYR A 102 1.90 -2.26 1.11
CA TYR A 102 3.21 -2.38 1.74
C TYR A 102 4.35 -2.09 0.76
N ILE A 103 4.33 -2.68 -0.43
CA ILE A 103 5.35 -2.41 -1.45
C ILE A 103 5.42 -0.91 -1.74
N MET A 104 4.29 -0.27 -2.01
CA MET A 104 4.27 1.15 -2.34
C MET A 104 4.67 2.06 -1.17
N SER A 105 4.56 1.59 0.07
CA SER A 105 5.06 2.31 1.24
C SER A 105 6.60 2.45 1.24
N LEU A 106 7.30 1.60 0.50
CA LEU A 106 8.75 1.64 0.36
C LEU A 106 9.23 2.63 -0.72
N ARG A 107 8.33 3.28 -1.42
CA ARG A 107 8.67 4.27 -2.43
C ARG A 107 9.32 5.49 -1.77
N LYS A 108 10.47 5.90 -2.28
CA LYS A 108 11.16 7.12 -1.86
C LYS A 108 10.40 8.34 -2.38
N ARG A 109 10.22 9.30 -1.50
CA ARG A 109 9.62 10.59 -1.83
C ARG A 109 10.66 11.57 -2.38
#